data_31d1d61dc33a0f979dd627b39c238ec7
#
_entry.id   31d1d61dc33a0f979dd627b39c238ec7
#
_cell.length_a   1.000
_cell.length_b   1.000
_cell.length_c   1.000
_cell.angle_alpha   90.00
_cell.angle_beta   90.00
_cell.angle_gamma   90.00
#
_symmetry.space_group_name_H-M   'P 1'
#
loop_
_entity.id
_entity.type
_entity.pdbx_description
1 polymer ?
#
loop_
_entity_poly.entity_id
_entity_poly.type
_entity_poly.pdbx_seq_one_letter_code
_entity_poly.pdbx_strand_id
1 'polypeptide(L)'
;MKIFKLFLLAAVSFSFIGCVSAQTNKRQTTKKSNSKVTKPMNNKSNVKAADGKIKVIAEDAYGTIETPFIFVARSKETYAQLQMLVENLPPVSEIDFSGMAVVAAFAGTKNTGGYSVSIRQMTDKIIVEVVEPPKDAMTTDALTMPFQVALIPLEEEKPVPLEVSANWKNAVQTYKITSGEFESSGGFAGTLKKFSAEGTISVLSFGDYATLIFNLSGKGENKNMRLTETASGMMKEGKINLARLDAGSFSEGPKPPLKVSGMLAGGKLSLTFEPLPTNVADGFQTSGKIEAAKIK
;
A
#
# COMPACT_ATOMS: atom_id res chain seq x y z
N MET A 1 30.14 31.84 34.97
CA MET A 1 29.35 31.50 36.18
C MET A 1 28.55 30.22 35.85
N LYS A 2 29.00 29.10 36.45
CA LYS A 2 28.50 27.75 36.22
C LYS A 2 27.25 27.52 37.06
N ILE A 3 26.19 26.95 36.47
CA ILE A 3 25.12 26.31 37.27
C ILE A 3 24.83 24.96 36.64
N PHE A 4 25.34 23.91 37.28
CA PHE A 4 24.96 22.51 37.11
C PHE A 4 23.59 22.29 37.75
N LYS A 5 22.65 21.66 37.03
CA LYS A 5 21.48 21.03 37.65
C LYS A 5 21.51 19.54 37.42
N LEU A 6 21.80 18.85 38.48
CA LEU A 6 21.74 17.43 38.75
C LEU A 6 20.25 17.00 38.78
N PHE A 7 19.83 16.05 37.98
CA PHE A 7 18.54 15.38 38.16
C PHE A 7 18.71 13.93 38.58
N LEU A 8 18.12 13.68 39.73
CA LEU A 8 18.11 12.46 40.53
C LEU A 8 17.28 11.36 39.86
N LEU A 9 17.87 10.17 39.72
CA LEU A 9 17.20 8.93 39.36
C LEU A 9 16.44 8.40 40.60
N ALA A 10 15.13 8.18 40.50
CA ALA A 10 14.38 7.41 41.46
C ALA A 10 13.96 6.07 40.82
N ALA A 11 14.60 4.99 41.23
CA ALA A 11 14.20 3.64 40.93
C ALA A 11 13.08 3.20 41.91
N VAL A 12 11.95 2.81 41.41
CA VAL A 12 10.89 2.20 42.20
C VAL A 12 10.82 0.71 41.83
N SER A 13 11.31 -0.11 42.74
CA SER A 13 11.19 -1.57 42.68
C SER A 13 9.84 -1.99 43.26
N PHE A 14 9.01 -2.65 42.46
CA PHE A 14 7.82 -3.35 42.97
C PHE A 14 8.06 -4.86 42.95
N SER A 15 8.23 -5.39 44.15
CA SER A 15 8.22 -6.84 44.40
C SER A 15 6.77 -7.27 44.60
N PHE A 16 6.26 -8.21 43.82
CA PHE A 16 5.04 -8.93 44.09
C PHE A 16 5.36 -10.34 44.54
N ILE A 17 5.05 -10.60 45.80
CA ILE A 17 5.07 -11.91 46.46
C ILE A 17 3.79 -12.65 46.07
N GLY A 18 3.96 -13.89 45.64
CA GLY A 18 2.90 -14.77 45.24
C GLY A 18 2.04 -15.33 46.38
N CYS A 19 0.86 -15.71 46.07
CA CYS A 19 0.04 -16.62 46.90
C CYS A 19 -0.41 -17.77 46.00
N VAL A 20 0.06 -18.96 46.35
CA VAL A 20 -0.36 -20.25 45.81
C VAL A 20 -1.60 -20.66 46.60
N SER A 21 -2.72 -20.90 45.96
CA SER A 21 -3.84 -21.66 46.53
C SER A 21 -4.22 -22.76 45.54
N ALA A 22 -3.97 -23.97 46.01
CA ALA A 22 -4.46 -25.22 45.41
C ALA A 22 -5.95 -25.36 45.66
N GLN A 23 -6.73 -25.51 44.60
CA GLN A 23 -8.08 -26.07 44.70
C GLN A 23 -8.23 -27.25 43.75
N THR A 24 -8.34 -28.42 44.36
CA THR A 24 -8.80 -29.68 43.77
C THR A 24 -10.28 -29.59 43.45
N ASN A 25 -10.70 -29.80 42.20
CA ASN A 25 -12.07 -30.17 41.88
C ASN A 25 -12.19 -31.15 40.72
N LYS A 26 -12.70 -32.29 41.11
CA LYS A 26 -13.54 -33.31 40.47
C LYS A 26 -13.68 -33.35 38.95
N ARG A 27 -13.27 -34.51 38.45
CA ARG A 27 -13.64 -35.18 37.19
C ARG A 27 -15.11 -34.95 36.79
N GLN A 28 -15.32 -34.36 35.62
CA GLN A 28 -16.50 -34.64 34.80
C GLN A 28 -16.04 -35.08 33.41
N THR A 29 -16.41 -36.30 33.07
CA THR A 29 -16.26 -36.91 31.76
C THR A 29 -17.27 -36.29 30.80
N THR A 30 -16.80 -35.56 29.81
CA THR A 30 -17.59 -35.15 28.64
C THR A 30 -16.96 -35.65 27.35
N LYS A 31 -17.82 -36.17 26.49
CA LYS A 31 -17.60 -36.85 25.21
C LYS A 31 -16.63 -36.13 24.28
N LYS A 32 -15.69 -36.88 23.73
CA LYS A 32 -14.82 -36.48 22.60
C LYS A 32 -15.68 -36.11 21.38
N SER A 33 -15.72 -34.85 21.04
CA SER A 33 -16.06 -34.36 19.73
C SER A 33 -14.76 -34.36 18.89
N ASN A 34 -14.69 -35.20 17.86
CA ASN A 34 -13.59 -35.23 16.92
C ASN A 34 -13.70 -34.00 15.99
N SER A 35 -13.15 -32.87 16.39
CA SER A 35 -12.86 -31.80 15.43
C SER A 35 -11.55 -32.14 14.73
N LYS A 36 -11.64 -32.43 13.43
CA LYS A 36 -10.49 -32.52 12.53
C LYS A 36 -9.75 -31.19 12.55
N VAL A 37 -8.65 -31.13 13.30
CA VAL A 37 -7.68 -30.05 13.17
C VAL A 37 -7.01 -30.21 11.82
N THR A 38 -7.36 -29.36 10.88
CA THR A 38 -6.64 -29.19 9.63
C THR A 38 -5.24 -28.66 9.95
N LYS A 39 -4.23 -29.46 9.67
CA LYS A 39 -2.82 -29.04 9.75
C LYS A 39 -2.60 -27.81 8.88
N PRO A 40 -1.81 -26.79 9.31
CA PRO A 40 -1.39 -25.72 8.44
C PRO A 40 -0.57 -26.33 7.28
N MET A 41 -0.99 -26.05 6.07
CA MET A 41 -0.27 -26.42 4.85
C MET A 41 1.04 -25.63 4.79
N ASN A 42 2.12 -26.27 5.14
CA ASN A 42 3.48 -25.74 5.01
C ASN A 42 3.89 -25.82 3.54
N ASN A 43 3.45 -24.88 2.71
CA ASN A 43 3.86 -24.77 1.31
C ASN A 43 5.13 -23.91 1.24
N LYS A 44 6.29 -24.55 1.36
CA LYS A 44 7.56 -23.99 0.86
C LYS A 44 7.49 -23.98 -0.67
N SER A 45 6.98 -22.93 -1.26
CA SER A 45 7.08 -22.73 -2.70
C SER A 45 7.97 -21.53 -2.97
N ASN A 46 9.12 -21.77 -3.59
CA ASN A 46 9.90 -20.73 -4.25
C ASN A 46 8.97 -19.95 -5.20
N VAL A 47 8.73 -18.67 -4.87
CA VAL A 47 7.81 -17.82 -5.59
C VAL A 47 8.50 -17.28 -6.84
N LYS A 48 8.73 -18.14 -7.84
CA LYS A 48 8.98 -17.69 -9.22
C LYS A 48 7.63 -17.56 -9.89
N ALA A 49 7.25 -16.34 -10.26
CA ALA A 49 6.10 -16.13 -11.14
C ALA A 49 6.44 -16.76 -12.50
N ALA A 50 5.83 -17.89 -12.78
CA ALA A 50 5.80 -18.47 -14.11
C ALA A 50 4.59 -17.89 -14.85
N ASP A 51 4.81 -17.46 -16.10
CA ASP A 51 3.78 -17.18 -17.11
C ASP A 51 2.86 -15.96 -16.93
N GLY A 52 3.35 -14.79 -16.50
CA GLY A 52 2.59 -13.54 -16.62
C GLY A 52 1.21 -13.53 -15.93
N LYS A 53 0.95 -14.46 -15.00
CA LYS A 53 -0.31 -14.59 -14.28
C LYS A 53 -0.18 -14.03 -12.87
N ILE A 54 -1.25 -13.40 -12.39
CA ILE A 54 -1.41 -13.02 -10.99
C ILE A 54 -1.25 -14.28 -10.12
N LYS A 55 -0.48 -14.15 -9.02
CA LYS A 55 -0.35 -15.18 -8.01
C LYS A 55 -0.84 -14.66 -6.66
N VAL A 56 -1.94 -15.21 -6.16
CA VAL A 56 -2.39 -14.95 -4.78
C VAL A 56 -1.38 -15.56 -3.80
N ILE A 57 -0.90 -14.75 -2.86
CA ILE A 57 0.09 -15.14 -1.85
C ILE A 57 -0.46 -15.14 -0.43
N ALA A 58 -1.59 -14.44 -0.21
CA ALA A 58 -2.36 -14.52 1.03
C ALA A 58 -3.81 -14.13 0.75
N GLU A 59 -4.75 -14.78 1.40
CA GLU A 59 -6.17 -14.41 1.45
C GLU A 59 -6.82 -14.99 2.70
N ASP A 60 -7.74 -14.24 3.28
CA ASP A 60 -8.55 -14.69 4.42
C ASP A 60 -9.85 -13.88 4.49
N ALA A 61 -10.85 -14.45 5.16
CA ALA A 61 -12.10 -13.77 5.54
C ALA A 61 -11.98 -12.97 6.85
N TYR A 62 -10.92 -13.18 7.63
CA TYR A 62 -10.72 -12.63 8.97
C TYR A 62 -9.41 -11.86 9.06
N GLY A 63 -9.33 -10.75 8.35
CA GLY A 63 -8.21 -9.81 8.46
C GLY A 63 -8.33 -8.91 9.70
N THR A 64 -7.42 -7.93 9.79
CA THR A 64 -7.35 -6.96 10.89
C THR A 64 -7.71 -5.53 10.47
N ILE A 65 -7.90 -5.29 9.18
CA ILE A 65 -8.16 -3.95 8.62
C ILE A 65 -9.65 -3.73 8.47
N GLU A 66 -10.21 -2.90 9.33
CA GLU A 66 -11.65 -2.64 9.45
C GLU A 66 -12.20 -1.70 8.38
N THR A 67 -11.36 -0.87 7.77
CA THR A 67 -11.76 0.07 6.71
C THR A 67 -11.31 -0.42 5.35
N PRO A 68 -12.07 -0.17 4.27
CA PRO A 68 -11.63 -0.51 2.93
C PRO A 68 -10.31 0.17 2.59
N PHE A 69 -9.29 -0.61 2.27
CA PHE A 69 -7.95 -0.11 2.00
C PHE A 69 -7.25 -0.94 0.91
N ILE A 70 -6.39 -0.32 0.14
CA ILE A 70 -5.55 -0.98 -0.86
C ILE A 70 -4.12 -0.55 -0.62
N PHE A 71 -3.18 -1.48 -0.71
CA PHE A 71 -1.75 -1.21 -0.56
C PHE A 71 -0.99 -1.80 -1.74
N VAL A 72 -0.10 -1.01 -2.35
CA VAL A 72 0.71 -1.42 -3.49
C VAL A 72 2.18 -1.31 -3.14
N ALA A 73 2.89 -2.42 -3.13
CA ALA A 73 4.32 -2.46 -2.87
C ALA A 73 5.08 -2.76 -4.18
N ARG A 74 6.00 -1.87 -4.55
CA ARG A 74 6.88 -1.98 -5.71
C ARG A 74 8.37 -1.99 -5.33
N SER A 75 8.66 -2.03 -4.04
CA SER A 75 10.03 -2.12 -3.52
C SER A 75 10.07 -2.96 -2.25
N LYS A 76 11.26 -3.37 -1.87
CA LYS A 76 11.50 -4.12 -0.63
C LYS A 76 11.05 -3.34 0.59
N GLU A 77 11.31 -2.03 0.61
CA GLU A 77 10.95 -1.12 1.70
C GLU A 77 9.44 -1.02 1.87
N THR A 78 8.72 -0.83 0.75
CA THR A 78 7.25 -0.75 0.77
C THR A 78 6.63 -2.10 1.13
N TYR A 79 7.21 -3.21 0.66
CA TYR A 79 6.73 -4.54 1.01
C TYR A 79 6.94 -4.86 2.50
N ALA A 80 8.05 -4.42 3.08
CA ALA A 80 8.27 -4.55 4.52
C ALA A 80 7.18 -3.81 5.33
N GLN A 81 6.67 -2.68 4.84
CA GLN A 81 5.52 -2.00 5.44
C GLN A 81 4.23 -2.83 5.33
N LEU A 82 4.00 -3.48 4.18
CA LEU A 82 2.86 -4.39 4.02
C LEU A 82 2.93 -5.59 4.97
N GLN A 83 4.12 -6.12 5.23
CA GLN A 83 4.33 -7.21 6.20
C GLN A 83 3.98 -6.81 7.64
N MET A 84 3.93 -5.53 7.96
CA MET A 84 3.42 -5.03 9.25
C MET A 84 1.88 -5.01 9.31
N LEU A 85 1.22 -5.01 8.16
CA LEU A 85 -0.25 -5.01 8.04
C LEU A 85 -0.84 -6.43 7.91
N VAL A 86 -0.07 -7.35 7.31
CA VAL A 86 -0.52 -8.72 7.02
C VAL A 86 0.52 -9.71 7.52
N GLU A 87 0.10 -10.58 8.41
CA GLU A 87 0.95 -11.65 8.94
C GLU A 87 1.17 -12.76 7.90
N ASN A 88 2.25 -13.51 8.07
CA ASN A 88 2.57 -14.71 7.28
C ASN A 88 2.76 -14.49 5.77
N LEU A 89 3.05 -13.27 5.34
CA LEU A 89 3.49 -13.02 3.97
C LEU A 89 4.89 -13.65 3.70
N PRO A 90 5.19 -14.04 2.45
CA PRO A 90 6.52 -14.50 2.08
C PRO A 90 7.62 -13.52 2.51
N PRO A 91 8.83 -14.00 2.83
CA PRO A 91 9.97 -13.11 3.11
C PRO A 91 10.27 -12.17 1.95
N VAL A 92 10.72 -10.95 2.24
CA VAL A 92 11.11 -9.95 1.22
C VAL A 92 12.09 -10.52 0.19
N SER A 93 13.00 -11.43 0.62
CA SER A 93 14.00 -12.06 -0.24
C SER A 93 13.41 -13.00 -1.30
N GLU A 94 12.17 -13.42 -1.16
CA GLU A 94 11.48 -14.29 -2.10
C GLU A 94 10.71 -13.52 -3.19
N ILE A 95 10.65 -12.19 -3.09
CA ILE A 95 9.93 -11.32 -4.04
C ILE A 95 10.92 -10.60 -4.95
N ASP A 96 10.77 -10.80 -6.24
CA ASP A 96 11.54 -10.08 -7.26
C ASP A 96 10.80 -8.82 -7.70
N PHE A 97 11.17 -7.67 -7.14
CA PHE A 97 10.56 -6.37 -7.47
C PHE A 97 11.04 -5.76 -8.79
N SER A 98 11.97 -6.39 -9.52
CA SER A 98 12.36 -5.93 -10.86
C SER A 98 11.27 -6.20 -11.89
N GLY A 99 10.50 -7.29 -11.70
CA GLY A 99 9.42 -7.69 -12.60
C GLY A 99 8.06 -7.88 -11.94
N MET A 100 7.91 -7.48 -10.67
CA MET A 100 6.69 -7.76 -9.90
C MET A 100 6.27 -6.57 -9.03
N ALA A 101 4.96 -6.42 -8.83
CA ALA A 101 4.39 -5.66 -7.72
C ALA A 101 3.59 -6.58 -6.80
N VAL A 102 3.42 -6.17 -5.57
CA VAL A 102 2.48 -6.80 -4.64
C VAL A 102 1.31 -5.84 -4.44
N VAL A 103 0.10 -6.33 -4.69
CA VAL A 103 -1.13 -5.59 -4.39
C VAL A 103 -1.85 -6.31 -3.28
N ALA A 104 -2.17 -5.60 -2.22
CA ALA A 104 -3.02 -6.06 -1.13
C ALA A 104 -4.30 -5.24 -1.11
N ALA A 105 -5.44 -5.90 -0.99
CA ALA A 105 -6.74 -5.24 -0.94
C ALA A 105 -7.54 -5.78 0.25
N PHE A 106 -8.12 -4.87 1.01
CA PHE A 106 -8.85 -5.11 2.24
C PHE A 106 -10.26 -4.56 2.08
N ALA A 107 -11.28 -5.40 2.21
CA ALA A 107 -12.66 -4.99 2.02
C ALA A 107 -13.23 -4.17 3.18
N GLY A 108 -12.52 -4.11 4.31
CA GLY A 108 -13.04 -3.58 5.56
C GLY A 108 -14.07 -4.52 6.19
N THR A 109 -14.68 -4.08 7.28
CA THR A 109 -15.66 -4.87 8.04
C THR A 109 -16.92 -5.14 7.21
N LYS A 110 -17.35 -6.39 7.23
CA LYS A 110 -18.63 -6.88 6.69
C LYS A 110 -19.43 -7.52 7.81
N ASN A 111 -20.74 -7.30 7.80
CA ASN A 111 -21.63 -7.75 8.87
C ASN A 111 -21.94 -9.25 8.79
N THR A 112 -21.61 -9.91 7.69
CA THR A 112 -21.87 -11.34 7.49
C THR A 112 -20.68 -12.00 6.82
N GLY A 113 -20.61 -13.32 6.85
CA GLY A 113 -19.66 -14.12 6.08
C GLY A 113 -19.97 -14.14 4.58
N GLY A 114 -19.12 -14.85 3.82
CA GLY A 114 -19.30 -15.06 2.38
C GLY A 114 -18.75 -13.96 1.47
N TYR A 115 -18.30 -12.83 2.01
CA TYR A 115 -17.56 -11.81 1.26
C TYR A 115 -16.13 -12.27 1.01
N SER A 116 -15.59 -11.91 -0.14
CA SER A 116 -14.19 -12.07 -0.48
C SER A 116 -13.66 -10.86 -1.25
N VAL A 117 -12.34 -10.78 -1.42
CA VAL A 117 -11.68 -9.80 -2.28
C VAL A 117 -11.15 -10.51 -3.52
N SER A 118 -11.25 -9.88 -4.66
CA SER A 118 -10.68 -10.36 -5.92
C SER A 118 -9.79 -9.29 -6.54
N ILE A 119 -8.54 -9.66 -6.80
CA ILE A 119 -7.57 -8.85 -7.54
C ILE A 119 -7.36 -9.52 -8.89
N ARG A 120 -7.63 -8.79 -9.97
CA ARG A 120 -7.51 -9.30 -11.35
C ARG A 120 -6.71 -8.33 -12.21
N GLN A 121 -5.90 -8.86 -13.09
CA GLN A 121 -5.18 -8.09 -14.09
C GLN A 121 -5.93 -8.17 -15.42
N MET A 122 -6.23 -7.01 -15.97
CA MET A 122 -6.64 -6.83 -17.35
C MET A 122 -5.42 -6.39 -18.17
N THR A 123 -5.56 -6.29 -19.48
CA THR A 123 -4.47 -5.94 -20.40
C THR A 123 -3.75 -4.64 -20.01
N ASP A 124 -4.48 -3.67 -19.47
CA ASP A 124 -4.02 -2.29 -19.23
C ASP A 124 -4.22 -1.80 -17.79
N LYS A 125 -4.80 -2.65 -16.90
CA LYS A 125 -5.14 -2.23 -15.54
C LYS A 125 -5.28 -3.40 -14.58
N ILE A 126 -5.17 -3.09 -13.28
CA ILE A 126 -5.51 -3.97 -12.19
C ILE A 126 -6.89 -3.59 -11.67
N ILE A 127 -7.78 -4.56 -11.58
CA ILE A 127 -9.12 -4.38 -11.00
C ILE A 127 -9.13 -5.02 -9.62
N VAL A 128 -9.58 -4.24 -8.65
CA VAL A 128 -9.80 -4.69 -7.27
C VAL A 128 -11.28 -4.58 -6.96
N GLU A 129 -11.89 -5.69 -6.56
CA GLU A 129 -13.33 -5.73 -6.26
C GLU A 129 -13.61 -6.54 -5.00
N VAL A 130 -14.69 -6.18 -4.31
CA VAL A 130 -15.29 -7.01 -3.26
C VAL A 130 -16.34 -7.91 -3.92
N VAL A 131 -16.18 -9.19 -3.75
CA VAL A 131 -17.16 -10.19 -4.20
C VAL A 131 -18.16 -10.40 -3.07
N GLU A 132 -19.41 -10.12 -3.36
CA GLU A 132 -20.51 -10.32 -2.42
C GLU A 132 -21.03 -11.75 -2.49
N PRO A 133 -21.51 -12.31 -1.38
CA PRO A 133 -22.18 -13.61 -1.42
C PRO A 133 -23.41 -13.55 -2.31
N PRO A 134 -23.78 -14.66 -2.98
CA PRO A 134 -25.06 -14.75 -3.68
C PRO A 134 -26.23 -14.38 -2.75
N LYS A 135 -27.26 -13.72 -3.29
CA LYS A 135 -28.40 -13.23 -2.50
C LYS A 135 -29.12 -14.35 -1.70
N ASP A 136 -29.11 -15.56 -2.24
CA ASP A 136 -29.75 -16.73 -1.63
C ASP A 136 -28.76 -17.61 -0.84
N ALA A 137 -27.51 -17.16 -0.66
CA ALA A 137 -26.54 -17.92 0.10
C ALA A 137 -26.84 -17.84 1.61
N MET A 138 -26.77 -18.97 2.27
CA MET A 138 -26.74 -19.00 3.74
C MET A 138 -25.38 -18.44 4.19
N THR A 139 -25.39 -17.25 4.78
CA THR A 139 -24.20 -16.61 5.33
C THR A 139 -24.20 -16.75 6.84
N THR A 140 -23.01 -16.75 7.44
CA THR A 140 -22.88 -16.73 8.90
C THR A 140 -23.07 -15.30 9.41
N ASP A 141 -23.75 -15.15 10.55
CA ASP A 141 -23.86 -13.89 11.30
C ASP A 141 -22.53 -13.61 12.05
N ALA A 142 -21.46 -13.44 11.32
CA ALA A 142 -20.13 -13.17 11.85
C ALA A 142 -19.54 -11.94 11.15
N LEU A 143 -18.96 -11.04 11.93
CA LEU A 143 -18.17 -9.95 11.38
C LEU A 143 -16.96 -10.54 10.64
N THR A 144 -16.77 -10.13 9.40
CA THR A 144 -15.61 -10.54 8.59
C THR A 144 -14.88 -9.31 8.04
N MET A 145 -13.59 -9.45 7.78
CA MET A 145 -12.72 -8.42 7.21
C MET A 145 -11.89 -9.05 6.10
N PRO A 146 -12.53 -9.42 4.97
CA PRO A 146 -11.85 -10.18 3.92
C PRO A 146 -10.77 -9.35 3.24
N PHE A 147 -9.67 -10.03 2.92
CA PHE A 147 -8.56 -9.45 2.19
C PHE A 147 -7.95 -10.44 1.20
N GLN A 148 -7.24 -9.92 0.22
CA GLN A 148 -6.40 -10.70 -0.69
C GLN A 148 -5.09 -9.95 -0.96
N VAL A 149 -3.99 -10.69 -1.02
CA VAL A 149 -2.67 -10.20 -1.42
C VAL A 149 -2.20 -10.99 -2.62
N ALA A 150 -1.82 -10.30 -3.67
CA ALA A 150 -1.40 -10.92 -4.91
C ALA A 150 -0.09 -10.33 -5.45
N LEU A 151 0.75 -11.19 -6.02
CA LEU A 151 1.88 -10.82 -6.87
C LEU A 151 1.36 -10.57 -8.28
N ILE A 152 1.72 -9.44 -8.83
CA ILE A 152 1.31 -9.00 -10.16
C ILE A 152 2.54 -8.81 -11.02
N PRO A 153 2.66 -9.50 -12.16
CA PRO A 153 3.75 -9.28 -13.09
C PRO A 153 3.65 -7.88 -13.66
N LEU A 154 4.77 -7.18 -13.64
CA LEU A 154 4.93 -5.88 -14.26
C LEU A 154 5.75 -6.06 -15.52
N GLU A 155 5.29 -5.50 -16.64
CA GLU A 155 6.20 -5.21 -17.71
C GLU A 155 7.09 -4.05 -17.26
N GLU A 156 8.40 -4.19 -17.51
CA GLU A 156 9.40 -3.21 -17.14
C GLU A 156 8.96 -1.80 -17.56
N GLU A 157 8.99 -0.86 -16.65
CA GLU A 157 8.60 0.56 -16.86
C GLU A 157 7.10 0.85 -17.11
N LYS A 158 6.20 -0.12 -17.10
CA LYS A 158 4.76 0.19 -17.21
C LYS A 158 4.16 0.58 -15.87
N PRO A 159 3.36 1.65 -15.83
CA PRO A 159 2.58 2.01 -14.65
C PRO A 159 1.56 0.90 -14.34
N VAL A 160 1.19 0.79 -13.08
CA VAL A 160 0.11 -0.10 -12.64
C VAL A 160 -1.14 0.76 -12.41
N PRO A 161 -1.97 1.00 -13.43
CA PRO A 161 -3.22 1.70 -13.23
C PRO A 161 -4.17 0.81 -12.42
N LEU A 162 -4.52 1.28 -11.23
CA LEU A 162 -5.45 0.61 -10.35
C LEU A 162 -6.86 1.17 -10.59
N GLU A 163 -7.78 0.31 -10.97
CA GLU A 163 -9.20 0.62 -10.98
C GLU A 163 -9.87 0.07 -9.73
N VAL A 164 -10.43 0.99 -8.95
CA VAL A 164 -11.08 0.68 -7.69
C VAL A 164 -12.57 0.57 -7.93
N SER A 165 -13.17 -0.57 -7.59
CA SER A 165 -14.60 -0.79 -7.72
C SER A 165 -15.43 0.13 -6.81
N ALA A 166 -16.75 0.17 -7.05
CA ALA A 166 -17.69 1.01 -6.30
C ALA A 166 -17.59 0.83 -4.77
N ASN A 167 -17.21 -0.34 -4.30
CA ASN A 167 -17.13 -0.68 -2.89
C ASN A 167 -16.04 0.07 -2.12
N TRP A 168 -15.02 0.60 -2.80
CA TRP A 168 -14.01 1.48 -2.22
C TRP A 168 -14.28 2.97 -2.39
N LYS A 169 -15.30 3.37 -3.17
CA LYS A 169 -15.55 4.79 -3.47
C LYS A 169 -15.73 5.64 -2.21
N ASN A 170 -16.36 5.10 -1.17
CA ASN A 170 -16.56 5.82 0.09
C ASN A 170 -15.28 5.98 0.91
N ALA A 171 -14.26 5.14 0.70
CA ALA A 171 -12.96 5.22 1.35
C ALA A 171 -11.98 6.12 0.59
N VAL A 172 -12.26 6.42 -0.68
CA VAL A 172 -11.40 7.22 -1.55
C VAL A 172 -11.71 8.70 -1.37
N GLN A 173 -10.70 9.47 -1.03
CA GLN A 173 -10.77 10.94 -1.05
C GLN A 173 -10.05 11.45 -2.29
N THR A 174 -10.74 12.19 -3.14
CA THR A 174 -10.18 12.71 -4.39
C THR A 174 -9.84 14.20 -4.27
N TYR A 175 -8.66 14.54 -4.75
CA TYR A 175 -8.08 15.87 -4.79
C TYR A 175 -7.84 16.28 -6.23
N LYS A 176 -8.31 17.48 -6.59
CA LYS A 176 -8.03 18.09 -7.90
C LYS A 176 -6.79 18.96 -7.80
N ILE A 177 -5.88 18.81 -8.74
CA ILE A 177 -4.67 19.64 -8.81
C ILE A 177 -5.06 21.08 -9.07
N THR A 178 -4.55 21.98 -8.25
CA THR A 178 -4.68 23.43 -8.35
C THR A 178 -3.42 24.08 -8.91
N SER A 179 -2.26 23.48 -8.65
CA SER A 179 -0.97 23.82 -9.21
C SER A 179 -0.08 22.59 -9.28
N GLY A 180 0.60 22.38 -10.39
CA GLY A 180 1.55 21.30 -10.56
C GLY A 180 2.66 21.73 -11.50
N GLU A 181 3.91 21.70 -11.00
CA GLU A 181 5.09 22.08 -11.76
C GLU A 181 6.15 21.00 -11.64
N PHE A 182 6.69 20.61 -12.76
CA PHE A 182 7.77 19.64 -12.85
C PHE A 182 8.90 20.15 -13.73
N GLU A 183 10.10 19.73 -13.38
CA GLU A 183 11.32 19.96 -14.15
C GLU A 183 12.00 18.62 -14.40
N SER A 184 12.40 18.39 -15.64
CA SER A 184 13.18 17.22 -16.02
C SER A 184 14.47 17.65 -16.70
N SER A 185 15.60 17.11 -16.27
CA SER A 185 16.92 17.39 -16.82
C SER A 185 17.69 16.10 -17.08
N GLY A 186 18.70 16.15 -17.94
CA GLY A 186 19.57 15.02 -18.26
C GLY A 186 19.37 14.48 -19.67
N GLY A 187 20.10 13.41 -20.00
CA GLY A 187 20.23 12.85 -21.33
C GLY A 187 21.23 13.58 -22.20
N PHE A 188 21.43 13.10 -23.41
CA PHE A 188 22.43 13.60 -24.36
C PHE A 188 22.30 15.09 -24.73
N ALA A 189 21.14 15.70 -24.44
CA ALA A 189 20.88 17.10 -24.81
C ALA A 189 21.02 18.10 -23.64
N GLY A 190 21.14 17.64 -22.38
CA GLY A 190 21.32 18.52 -21.20
C GLY A 190 20.24 19.59 -20.99
N THR A 191 19.16 19.55 -21.72
CA THR A 191 18.12 20.58 -21.71
C THR A 191 17.13 20.35 -20.58
N LEU A 192 16.97 21.37 -19.75
CA LEU A 192 15.91 21.43 -18.76
C LEU A 192 14.56 21.55 -19.46
N LYS A 193 13.66 20.62 -19.19
CA LYS A 193 12.28 20.67 -19.68
C LYS A 193 11.35 20.96 -18.52
N LYS A 194 10.51 21.97 -18.68
CA LYS A 194 9.47 22.34 -17.72
C LYS A 194 8.11 21.91 -18.24
N PHE A 195 7.26 21.43 -17.34
CA PHE A 195 5.88 21.11 -17.67
C PHE A 195 4.95 21.33 -16.47
N SER A 196 3.73 21.71 -16.78
CA SER A 196 2.65 21.81 -15.78
C SER A 196 1.91 20.48 -15.70
N ALA A 197 1.43 20.13 -14.51
CA ALA A 197 0.58 18.97 -14.31
C ALA A 197 -0.83 19.38 -13.91
N GLU A 198 -1.81 18.68 -14.48
CA GLU A 198 -3.23 18.78 -14.13
C GLU A 198 -3.81 17.39 -13.92
N GLY A 199 -4.96 17.29 -13.28
CA GLY A 199 -5.65 16.02 -13.05
C GLY A 199 -6.10 15.85 -11.63
N THR A 200 -6.09 14.59 -11.16
CA THR A 200 -6.56 14.22 -9.83
C THR A 200 -5.62 13.26 -9.13
N ILE A 201 -5.63 13.33 -7.81
CA ILE A 201 -4.97 12.36 -6.92
C ILE A 201 -6.04 11.81 -5.99
N SER A 202 -6.23 10.50 -6.01
CA SER A 202 -7.11 9.82 -5.06
C SER A 202 -6.29 9.24 -3.92
N VAL A 203 -6.77 9.42 -2.70
CA VAL A 203 -6.07 8.99 -1.46
C VAL A 203 -6.96 8.01 -0.73
N LEU A 204 -6.42 6.84 -0.42
CA LEU A 204 -6.94 5.90 0.56
C LEU A 204 -6.01 5.91 1.76
N SER A 205 -6.56 5.83 2.98
CA SER A 205 -5.73 5.81 4.19
C SER A 205 -6.25 4.82 5.21
N PHE A 206 -5.33 4.21 5.94
CA PHE A 206 -5.58 3.33 7.07
C PHE A 206 -4.46 3.46 8.10
N GLY A 207 -4.77 3.85 9.33
CA GLY A 207 -3.76 4.10 10.37
C GLY A 207 -2.69 5.08 9.88
N ASP A 208 -1.44 4.68 9.99
CA ASP A 208 -0.28 5.45 9.55
C ASP A 208 0.13 5.17 8.08
N TYR A 209 -0.77 4.64 7.25
CA TYR A 209 -0.50 4.30 5.85
C TYR A 209 -1.44 5.03 4.89
N ALA A 210 -0.92 5.32 3.71
CA ALA A 210 -1.71 5.85 2.61
C ALA A 210 -1.33 5.21 1.28
N THR A 211 -2.33 5.17 0.40
CA THR A 211 -2.16 4.84 -1.02
C THR A 211 -2.66 6.01 -1.84
N LEU A 212 -1.81 6.51 -2.69
CA LEU A 212 -2.10 7.57 -3.64
C LEU A 212 -2.24 6.99 -5.04
N ILE A 213 -3.37 7.27 -5.68
CA ILE A 213 -3.63 6.92 -7.08
C ILE A 213 -3.55 8.21 -7.88
N PHE A 214 -2.50 8.31 -8.68
CA PHE A 214 -2.23 9.46 -9.54
C PHE A 214 -2.92 9.28 -10.88
N ASN A 215 -3.68 10.28 -11.31
CA ASN A 215 -4.22 10.38 -12.66
C ASN A 215 -3.93 11.79 -13.18
N LEU A 216 -2.73 11.96 -13.71
CA LEU A 216 -2.18 13.24 -14.07
C LEU A 216 -1.96 13.31 -15.57
N SER A 217 -2.12 14.50 -16.12
CA SER A 217 -1.63 14.89 -17.45
C SER A 217 -0.68 16.07 -17.31
N GLY A 218 0.42 16.01 -18.04
CA GLY A 218 1.40 17.09 -18.11
C GLY A 218 1.35 17.79 -19.46
N LYS A 219 1.45 19.12 -19.46
CA LYS A 219 1.59 19.93 -20.66
C LYS A 219 2.99 20.51 -20.71
N GLY A 220 3.79 20.05 -21.65
CA GLY A 220 5.08 20.61 -22.00
C GLY A 220 5.01 21.35 -23.33
N GLU A 221 6.12 21.97 -23.75
CA GLU A 221 6.17 22.78 -24.98
C GLU A 221 5.77 22.02 -26.24
N ASN A 222 6.06 20.72 -26.32
CA ASN A 222 5.84 19.93 -27.55
C ASN A 222 5.10 18.62 -27.35
N LYS A 223 4.78 18.21 -26.11
CA LYS A 223 4.13 16.92 -25.84
C LYS A 223 3.22 16.97 -24.61
N ASN A 224 2.13 16.25 -24.69
CA ASN A 224 1.31 15.93 -23.54
C ASN A 224 1.80 14.62 -22.91
N MET A 225 2.01 14.62 -21.61
CA MET A 225 2.42 13.46 -20.85
C MET A 225 1.26 13.00 -19.95
N ARG A 226 1.18 11.73 -19.72
CA ARG A 226 0.16 11.14 -18.83
C ARG A 226 0.82 10.24 -17.80
N LEU A 227 0.48 10.42 -16.55
CA LEU A 227 0.83 9.52 -15.46
C LEU A 227 -0.44 8.96 -14.83
N THR A 228 -0.57 7.66 -14.92
CA THR A 228 -1.55 6.91 -14.14
C THR A 228 -0.79 5.87 -13.34
N GLU A 229 -0.57 6.12 -12.07
CA GLU A 229 0.27 5.29 -11.21
C GLU A 229 -0.31 5.22 -9.81
N THR A 230 0.01 4.14 -9.10
CA THR A 230 -0.41 3.93 -7.72
C THR A 230 0.81 3.68 -6.86
N ALA A 231 0.94 4.43 -5.77
CA ALA A 231 2.02 4.28 -4.81
C ALA A 231 1.48 4.28 -3.39
N SER A 232 2.04 3.40 -2.56
CA SER A 232 1.69 3.30 -1.14
C SER A 232 2.91 3.56 -0.27
N GLY A 233 2.65 3.99 0.96
CA GLY A 233 3.68 4.24 1.94
C GLY A 233 3.11 4.76 3.25
N MET A 234 3.99 5.36 4.06
CA MET A 234 3.59 5.91 5.35
C MET A 234 2.92 7.27 5.21
N MET A 235 1.88 7.49 6.02
CA MET A 235 1.25 8.79 6.24
C MET A 235 0.97 8.95 7.73
N LYS A 236 1.85 9.65 8.44
CA LYS A 236 1.70 9.90 9.87
C LYS A 236 1.36 11.36 10.14
N GLU A 237 0.27 11.61 10.86
CA GLU A 237 -0.19 12.98 11.16
C GLU A 237 -0.34 13.86 9.89
N GLY A 238 -0.79 13.24 8.79
CA GLY A 238 -0.89 13.90 7.48
C GLY A 238 0.43 14.03 6.71
N LYS A 239 1.58 13.76 7.30
CA LYS A 239 2.87 13.74 6.61
C LYS A 239 2.99 12.48 5.77
N ILE A 240 3.09 12.65 4.45
CA ILE A 240 3.18 11.59 3.46
C ILE A 240 4.65 11.32 3.14
N ASN A 241 5.01 10.03 3.08
CA ASN A 241 6.32 9.58 2.64
C ASN A 241 6.15 8.27 1.84
N LEU A 242 6.19 8.38 0.51
CA LEU A 242 6.17 7.25 -0.40
C LEU A 242 7.61 6.98 -0.87
N ALA A 243 8.11 5.80 -0.55
CA ALA A 243 9.50 5.44 -0.83
C ALA A 243 9.82 5.39 -2.32
N ARG A 244 8.81 5.05 -3.16
CA ARG A 244 8.99 4.90 -4.59
C ARG A 244 7.68 5.15 -5.36
N LEU A 245 7.78 5.98 -6.39
CA LEU A 245 6.78 6.17 -7.44
C LEU A 245 7.47 5.94 -8.78
N ASP A 246 7.01 5.00 -9.56
CA ASP A 246 7.55 4.73 -10.89
C ASP A 246 6.87 5.66 -11.91
N ALA A 247 7.48 6.79 -12.17
CA ALA A 247 6.91 7.89 -12.95
C ALA A 247 6.96 7.66 -14.47
N GLY A 248 6.61 6.45 -14.88
CA GLY A 248 6.69 5.90 -16.25
C GLY A 248 6.47 6.79 -17.45
N SER A 249 5.81 7.94 -17.38
CA SER A 249 5.42 8.73 -18.56
C SER A 249 5.83 10.19 -18.53
N PHE A 250 6.48 10.66 -17.46
CA PHE A 250 6.85 12.08 -17.35
C PHE A 250 8.17 12.47 -18.01
N SER A 251 8.89 11.53 -18.61
CA SER A 251 10.15 11.84 -19.30
C SER A 251 10.27 11.12 -20.64
N GLU A 252 10.99 11.75 -21.58
CA GLU A 252 11.50 11.07 -22.76
C GLU A 252 12.84 10.41 -22.36
N GLY A 253 12.90 9.09 -22.29
CA GLY A 253 14.09 8.34 -21.90
C GLY A 253 13.92 7.50 -20.64
N PRO A 254 15.02 7.04 -20.00
CA PRO A 254 14.98 6.29 -18.77
C PRO A 254 14.19 7.03 -17.70
N LYS A 255 13.30 6.32 -17.03
CA LYS A 255 12.32 6.89 -16.10
C LYS A 255 12.73 6.57 -14.66
N PRO A 256 13.62 7.38 -14.05
CA PRO A 256 14.05 7.11 -12.70
C PRO A 256 12.84 7.17 -11.76
N PRO A 257 12.75 6.25 -10.81
CA PRO A 257 11.72 6.30 -9.80
C PRO A 257 11.89 7.57 -8.95
N LEU A 258 10.76 8.06 -8.45
CA LEU A 258 10.69 9.26 -7.60
C LEU A 258 10.37 8.88 -6.17
N LYS A 259 10.96 9.59 -5.23
CA LYS A 259 10.48 9.68 -3.86
C LYS A 259 9.39 10.75 -3.82
N VAL A 260 8.30 10.48 -3.12
CA VAL A 260 7.23 11.45 -2.92
C VAL A 260 7.10 11.72 -1.44
N SER A 261 7.18 12.99 -1.08
CA SER A 261 6.93 13.47 0.28
C SER A 261 5.89 14.58 0.26
N GLY A 262 5.19 14.82 1.37
CA GLY A 262 4.21 15.90 1.41
C GLY A 262 3.37 15.94 2.67
N MET A 263 2.27 16.69 2.56
CA MET A 263 1.34 16.92 3.64
C MET A 263 -0.10 16.88 3.14
N LEU A 264 -0.93 16.16 3.87
CA LEU A 264 -2.40 16.18 3.74
C LEU A 264 -3.00 16.83 4.99
N ALA A 265 -3.51 18.05 4.86
CA ALA A 265 -4.10 18.79 5.98
C ALA A 265 -5.20 19.73 5.51
N GLY A 266 -6.28 19.86 6.28
CA GLY A 266 -7.35 20.84 6.03
C GLY A 266 -7.99 20.74 4.64
N GLY A 267 -8.07 19.53 4.06
CA GLY A 267 -8.61 19.33 2.71
C GLY A 267 -7.66 19.76 1.58
N LYS A 268 -6.41 20.03 1.89
CA LYS A 268 -5.34 20.33 0.93
C LYS A 268 -4.31 19.22 0.93
N LEU A 269 -3.78 18.90 -0.24
CA LEU A 269 -2.71 17.95 -0.46
C LEU A 269 -1.55 18.67 -1.14
N SER A 270 -0.38 18.68 -0.50
CA SER A 270 0.85 19.25 -1.03
C SER A 270 1.89 18.15 -1.17
N LEU A 271 2.43 17.94 -2.35
CA LEU A 271 3.40 16.89 -2.65
C LEU A 271 4.66 17.45 -3.29
N THR A 272 5.79 16.90 -2.89
CA THR A 272 7.12 17.13 -3.49
C THR A 272 7.64 15.82 -4.05
N PHE A 273 8.15 15.87 -5.26
CA PHE A 273 8.72 14.75 -6.00
C PHE A 273 10.22 14.98 -6.16
N GLU A 274 11.01 14.00 -5.73
CA GLU A 274 12.46 14.04 -5.79
C GLU A 274 12.99 12.79 -6.50
N PRO A 275 14.01 12.91 -7.37
CA PRO A 275 14.60 11.75 -8.02
C PRO A 275 15.24 10.84 -6.97
N LEU A 276 15.00 9.54 -7.08
CA LEU A 276 15.77 8.56 -6.32
C LEU A 276 17.15 8.41 -6.94
N PRO A 277 18.21 8.24 -6.13
CA PRO A 277 19.53 7.92 -6.64
C PRO A 277 19.45 6.64 -7.46
N THR A 278 19.77 6.73 -8.74
CA THR A 278 19.88 5.59 -9.63
C THR A 278 21.32 5.49 -10.11
N ASN A 279 21.80 4.27 -10.29
CA ASN A 279 23.11 4.01 -10.91
C ASN A 279 23.10 4.26 -12.44
N VAL A 280 22.09 4.97 -12.95
CA VAL A 280 21.94 5.24 -14.39
C VAL A 280 22.92 6.35 -14.76
N ALA A 281 23.88 6.02 -15.58
CA ALA A 281 24.95 6.92 -16.06
C ALA A 281 24.43 8.13 -16.84
N ASP A 282 23.17 8.17 -17.20
CA ASP A 282 22.62 9.13 -18.16
C ASP A 282 22.06 10.40 -17.53
N GLY A 283 22.13 10.53 -16.22
CA GLY A 283 21.83 11.78 -15.51
C GLY A 283 20.40 12.32 -15.63
N PHE A 284 19.43 11.51 -16.06
CA PHE A 284 18.02 11.93 -16.08
C PHE A 284 17.52 12.12 -14.65
N GLN A 285 17.01 13.31 -14.39
CA GLN A 285 16.40 13.66 -13.11
C GLN A 285 15.06 14.36 -13.35
N THR A 286 14.05 13.95 -12.61
CA THR A 286 12.77 14.65 -12.59
C THR A 286 12.47 15.05 -11.16
N SER A 287 12.09 16.30 -10.97
CA SER A 287 11.60 16.81 -9.69
C SER A 287 10.33 17.62 -9.91
N GLY A 288 9.54 17.82 -8.86
CA GLY A 288 8.32 18.60 -9.02
C GLY A 288 7.59 18.84 -7.73
N LYS A 289 6.55 19.67 -7.84
CA LYS A 289 5.62 19.97 -6.75
C LYS A 289 4.20 19.97 -7.26
N ILE A 290 3.28 19.51 -6.44
CA ILE A 290 1.83 19.55 -6.70
C ILE A 290 1.13 20.13 -5.47
N GLU A 291 0.21 21.03 -5.73
CA GLU A 291 -0.81 21.47 -4.79
C GLU A 291 -2.17 21.00 -5.30
N ALA A 292 -2.98 20.42 -4.43
CA ALA A 292 -4.30 19.93 -4.80
C ALA A 292 -5.31 20.19 -3.66
N ALA A 293 -6.56 20.35 -4.04
CA ALA A 293 -7.67 20.60 -3.11
C ALA A 293 -8.70 19.48 -3.22
N LYS A 294 -9.30 19.10 -2.08
CA LYS A 294 -10.31 18.05 -2.01
C LYS A 294 -11.52 18.43 -2.86
N ILE A 295 -11.97 17.51 -3.70
CA ILE A 295 -13.25 17.64 -4.42
C ILE A 295 -14.37 17.38 -3.40
N LYS A 296 -15.36 18.26 -3.39
CA LYS A 296 -16.53 18.16 -2.51
C LYS A 296 -17.44 17.00 -2.92
#